data_eaa42abbe993d4780fec20dd8bba8810
#
_entry.id   eaa42abbe993d4780fec20dd8bba8810
#
_cell.length_a   1.000
_cell.length_b   1.000
_cell.length_c   1.000
_cell.angle_alpha   90.00
_cell.angle_beta   90.00
_cell.angle_gamma   90.00
#
_symmetry.space_group_name_H-M   'P 1'
#
loop_
_entity.id
_entity.type
_entity.pdbx_description
1 polymer ?
#
loop_
_entity_poly.entity_id
_entity_poly.type
_entity_poly.pdbx_seq_one_letter_code
_entity_poly.pdbx_strand_id
1 'polypeptide(L)'
;MVRRIVAGSWIVAALVVASPAGAGQRPERRAVPEARADQTVDALPDAALADMLDTYAIVQAQRELTIADEKYGTFAARLKKLQDIRRRNQRQRQQLIRELVRMAGPRAAVQADETAIRAQLNALREHDDRAAAELRQAYDALDEVLDTRQQARFRMFEEQIERRKLDLLVRARARAIQKQ
;
A
#
# COMPACT_ATOMS: atom_id res chain seq x y z
N MET A 1 22.84 8.32 43.49
CA MET A 1 23.35 6.94 43.20
C MET A 1 23.65 6.81 41.72
N VAL A 2 24.93 6.77 41.43
CA VAL A 2 25.49 6.77 40.06
C VAL A 2 25.59 5.32 39.58
N ARG A 3 25.10 4.98 38.40
CA ARG A 3 25.43 3.69 37.77
C ARG A 3 25.96 3.89 36.34
N ARG A 4 27.18 3.46 36.22
CA ARG A 4 28.14 3.53 35.15
C ARG A 4 27.69 2.84 33.87
N ILE A 5 27.96 3.52 32.74
CA ILE A 5 27.97 3.02 31.38
C ILE A 5 29.27 2.22 31.18
N VAL A 6 29.18 0.98 30.70
CA VAL A 6 30.30 0.17 30.24
C VAL A 6 30.26 0.12 28.73
N ALA A 7 31.23 0.79 28.12
CA ALA A 7 31.55 0.71 26.70
C ALA A 7 32.38 -0.55 26.44
N GLY A 8 31.85 -1.47 25.63
CA GLY A 8 32.54 -2.65 25.12
C GLY A 8 33.09 -2.39 23.72
N SER A 9 34.41 -2.16 23.65
CA SER A 9 35.19 -2.02 22.40
C SER A 9 35.48 -3.41 21.83
N TRP A 10 35.03 -3.73 20.62
CA TRP A 10 35.44 -4.94 19.90
C TRP A 10 36.43 -4.56 18.79
N ILE A 11 37.66 -4.94 18.99
CA ILE A 11 38.76 -4.88 18.03
C ILE A 11 38.59 -6.06 17.06
N VAL A 12 38.41 -5.78 15.77
CA VAL A 12 38.44 -6.79 14.70
C VAL A 12 39.86 -6.83 14.15
N ALA A 13 40.56 -7.94 14.40
CA ALA A 13 41.85 -8.25 13.81
C ALA A 13 41.65 -8.71 12.36
N ALA A 14 42.28 -8.02 11.43
CA ALA A 14 42.33 -8.38 10.03
C ALA A 14 43.41 -9.47 9.82
N LEU A 15 42.99 -10.66 9.38
CA LEU A 15 43.91 -11.72 8.92
C LEU A 15 43.93 -11.67 7.39
N VAL A 16 45.07 -11.25 6.83
CA VAL A 16 45.35 -11.29 5.40
C VAL A 16 45.85 -12.70 5.05
N VAL A 17 45.05 -13.44 4.30
CA VAL A 17 45.48 -14.70 3.68
C VAL A 17 45.57 -14.48 2.17
N ALA A 18 46.77 -14.58 1.64
CA ALA A 18 47.08 -14.57 0.22
C ALA A 18 46.63 -15.90 -0.42
N SER A 19 45.81 -15.84 -1.48
CA SER A 19 45.40 -16.98 -2.27
C SER A 19 45.97 -16.91 -3.69
N PRO A 20 46.40 -18.03 -4.27
CA PRO A 20 46.93 -18.05 -5.64
C PRO A 20 45.85 -18.07 -6.71
N ALA A 21 46.19 -17.59 -7.88
CA ALA A 21 45.42 -17.49 -9.09
C ALA A 21 44.81 -18.83 -9.54
N GLY A 22 43.48 -18.88 -9.62
CA GLY A 22 42.73 -19.89 -10.36
C GLY A 22 41.79 -19.20 -11.33
N ALA A 23 42.09 -19.32 -12.63
CA ALA A 23 41.21 -18.82 -13.69
C ALA A 23 39.97 -19.70 -13.79
N GLY A 24 38.88 -19.28 -13.11
CA GLY A 24 37.55 -19.87 -13.22
C GLY A 24 36.62 -18.81 -13.79
N GLN A 25 36.15 -19.00 -15.00
CA GLN A 25 35.12 -18.19 -15.65
C GLN A 25 33.88 -18.17 -14.73
N ARG A 26 33.62 -17.03 -14.08
CA ARG A 26 32.33 -16.75 -13.43
C ARG A 26 31.28 -16.61 -14.54
N PRO A 27 30.14 -17.35 -14.50
CA PRO A 27 29.02 -16.99 -15.31
C PRO A 27 28.60 -15.56 -14.92
N GLU A 28 28.65 -14.66 -15.88
CA GLU A 28 28.06 -13.31 -15.75
C GLU A 28 26.63 -13.48 -15.26
N ARG A 29 26.39 -13.17 -14.00
CA ARG A 29 25.04 -12.87 -13.52
C ARG A 29 24.56 -11.69 -14.33
N ARG A 30 23.77 -11.99 -15.35
CA ARG A 30 23.01 -11.04 -16.11
C ARG A 30 22.23 -10.19 -15.09
N ALA A 31 22.76 -9.02 -14.79
CA ALA A 31 22.08 -8.03 -13.98
C ALA A 31 20.76 -7.74 -14.68
N VAL A 32 19.67 -8.22 -14.10
CA VAL A 32 18.32 -7.82 -14.51
C VAL A 32 18.28 -6.32 -14.32
N PRO A 33 18.01 -5.53 -15.36
CA PRO A 33 18.09 -4.09 -15.24
C PRO A 33 16.92 -3.58 -14.39
N GLU A 34 17.15 -3.41 -13.10
CA GLU A 34 16.22 -2.73 -12.17
C GLU A 34 15.83 -1.33 -12.68
N ALA A 35 16.72 -0.69 -13.44
CA ALA A 35 16.47 0.60 -14.08
C ALA A 35 15.33 0.60 -15.12
N ARG A 36 14.96 -0.54 -15.71
CA ARG A 36 13.84 -0.60 -16.68
C ARG A 36 12.47 -0.73 -15.99
N ALA A 37 12.41 -1.35 -14.81
CA ALA A 37 11.17 -1.44 -14.05
C ALA A 37 10.74 -0.06 -13.52
N ASP A 38 11.70 0.78 -13.14
CA ASP A 38 11.45 2.12 -12.59
C ASP A 38 10.92 3.12 -13.66
N GLN A 39 11.32 2.95 -14.95
CA GLN A 39 10.87 3.80 -16.06
C GLN A 39 9.44 3.50 -16.52
N THR A 40 8.98 2.26 -16.36
CA THR A 40 7.61 1.87 -16.75
C THR A 40 6.56 2.35 -15.73
N VAL A 41 6.92 2.52 -14.48
CA VAL A 41 6.01 3.01 -13.42
C VAL A 41 5.68 4.50 -13.60
N ASP A 42 6.63 5.30 -14.10
CA ASP A 42 6.46 6.74 -14.31
C ASP A 42 5.47 7.11 -15.44
N ALA A 43 5.14 6.16 -16.33
CA ALA A 43 4.27 6.36 -17.48
C ALA A 43 2.84 5.82 -17.27
N LEU A 44 2.57 5.15 -16.14
CA LEU A 44 1.27 4.53 -15.90
C LEU A 44 0.25 5.56 -15.38
N PRO A 45 -1.02 5.53 -15.85
CA PRO A 45 -2.11 6.25 -15.21
C PRO A 45 -2.24 5.83 -13.74
N ASP A 46 -2.64 6.75 -12.86
CA ASP A 46 -2.80 6.49 -11.42
C ASP A 46 -3.62 5.22 -11.12
N ALA A 47 -4.63 4.92 -11.94
CA ALA A 47 -5.45 3.72 -11.81
C ALA A 47 -4.66 2.43 -12.12
N ALA A 48 -3.84 2.42 -13.16
CA ALA A 48 -3.03 1.26 -13.52
C ALA A 48 -1.91 1.01 -12.49
N LEU A 49 -1.33 2.09 -11.95
CA LEU A 49 -0.37 2.00 -10.85
C LEU A 49 -1.02 1.39 -9.60
N ALA A 50 -2.24 1.83 -9.25
CA ALA A 50 -2.98 1.27 -8.13
C ALA A 50 -3.27 -0.23 -8.31
N ASP A 51 -3.70 -0.65 -9.50
CA ASP A 51 -3.97 -2.07 -9.81
C ASP A 51 -2.70 -2.94 -9.74
N MET A 52 -1.57 -2.40 -10.21
CA MET A 52 -0.28 -3.07 -10.10
C MET A 52 0.15 -3.23 -8.63
N LEU A 53 -0.01 -2.19 -7.81
CA LEU A 53 0.31 -2.23 -6.39
C LEU A 53 -0.60 -3.19 -5.61
N ASP A 54 -1.87 -3.27 -5.98
CA ASP A 54 -2.80 -4.22 -5.36
C ASP A 54 -2.45 -5.67 -5.72
N THR A 55 -2.07 -5.93 -6.97
CA THR A 55 -1.58 -7.25 -7.40
C THR A 55 -0.28 -7.62 -6.67
N TYR A 56 0.66 -6.68 -6.57
CA TYR A 56 1.90 -6.86 -5.82
C TYR A 56 1.62 -7.19 -4.36
N ALA A 57 0.67 -6.49 -3.73
CA ALA A 57 0.28 -6.73 -2.34
C ALA A 57 -0.24 -8.16 -2.12
N ILE A 58 -1.01 -8.74 -3.05
CA ILE A 58 -1.52 -10.11 -2.95
C ILE A 58 -0.35 -11.13 -2.96
N VAL A 59 0.60 -10.95 -3.88
CA VAL A 59 1.78 -11.84 -3.99
C VAL A 59 2.69 -11.74 -2.77
N GLN A 60 2.91 -10.53 -2.26
CA GLN A 60 3.73 -10.32 -1.06
C GLN A 60 3.06 -10.87 0.20
N ALA A 61 1.73 -10.70 0.33
CA ALA A 61 0.97 -11.23 1.46
C ALA A 61 1.11 -12.74 1.60
N GLN A 62 1.13 -13.50 0.50
CA GLN A 62 1.35 -14.95 0.55
C GLN A 62 2.66 -15.31 1.27
N ARG A 63 3.74 -14.60 0.93
CA ARG A 63 5.08 -14.83 1.49
C ARG A 63 5.18 -14.40 2.95
N GLU A 64 4.72 -13.21 3.25
CA GLU A 64 4.80 -12.61 4.60
C GLU A 64 3.95 -13.34 5.63
N LEU A 65 2.78 -13.85 5.20
CA LEU A 65 1.84 -14.54 6.07
C LEU A 65 2.06 -16.05 6.10
N THR A 66 2.92 -16.59 5.23
CA THR A 66 3.17 -18.04 5.10
C THR A 66 1.84 -18.78 4.94
N ILE A 67 1.01 -18.35 3.97
CA ILE A 67 -0.30 -18.98 3.72
C ILE A 67 -0.10 -20.28 2.99
N ALA A 68 -0.72 -21.35 3.49
CA ALA A 68 -0.70 -22.67 2.87
C ALA A 68 -1.35 -22.62 1.48
N ASP A 69 -0.82 -23.40 0.53
CA ASP A 69 -1.24 -23.38 -0.87
C ASP A 69 -2.73 -23.66 -1.05
N GLU A 70 -3.30 -24.53 -0.21
CA GLU A 70 -4.73 -24.91 -0.23
C GLU A 70 -5.63 -23.72 0.13
N LYS A 71 -5.14 -22.78 0.95
CA LYS A 71 -5.88 -21.59 1.39
C LYS A 71 -5.60 -20.36 0.53
N TYR A 72 -4.52 -20.37 -0.23
CA TYR A 72 -4.05 -19.21 -0.97
C TYR A 72 -5.09 -18.67 -1.96
N GLY A 73 -5.73 -19.52 -2.73
CA GLY A 73 -6.75 -19.11 -3.69
C GLY A 73 -7.91 -18.35 -3.03
N THR A 74 -8.41 -18.88 -1.91
CA THR A 74 -9.49 -18.21 -1.14
C THR A 74 -9.03 -16.92 -0.51
N PHE A 75 -7.84 -16.89 0.07
CA PHE A 75 -7.24 -15.69 0.63
C PHE A 75 -7.08 -14.60 -0.43
N ALA A 76 -6.47 -14.92 -1.57
CA ALA A 76 -6.23 -13.96 -2.66
C ALA A 76 -7.55 -13.35 -3.19
N ALA A 77 -8.58 -14.18 -3.37
CA ALA A 77 -9.90 -13.72 -3.78
C ALA A 77 -10.55 -12.77 -2.76
N ARG A 78 -10.45 -13.08 -1.46
CA ARG A 78 -10.98 -12.25 -0.39
C ARG A 78 -10.20 -10.94 -0.23
N LEU A 79 -8.87 -10.98 -0.34
CA LEU A 79 -8.03 -9.79 -0.31
C LEU A 79 -8.32 -8.88 -1.49
N LYS A 80 -8.46 -9.44 -2.70
CA LYS A 80 -8.88 -8.66 -3.88
C LYS A 80 -10.25 -8.00 -3.66
N LYS A 81 -11.22 -8.72 -3.11
CA LYS A 81 -12.54 -8.16 -2.78
C LYS A 81 -12.45 -7.00 -1.80
N LEU A 82 -11.62 -7.12 -0.74
CA LEU A 82 -11.37 -6.03 0.21
C LEU A 82 -10.80 -4.79 -0.49
N GLN A 83 -9.82 -4.96 -1.37
CA GLN A 83 -9.23 -3.87 -2.14
C GLN A 83 -10.25 -3.20 -3.07
N ASP A 84 -11.08 -4.00 -3.76
CA ASP A 84 -12.14 -3.49 -4.65
C ASP A 84 -13.20 -2.68 -3.89
N ILE A 85 -13.61 -3.15 -2.69
CA ILE A 85 -14.52 -2.43 -1.79
C ILE A 85 -13.92 -1.08 -1.38
N ARG A 86 -12.65 -1.04 -0.96
CA ARG A 86 -11.96 0.20 -0.58
C ARG A 86 -11.93 1.20 -1.73
N ARG A 87 -11.54 0.77 -2.92
CA ARG A 87 -11.46 1.64 -4.10
C ARG A 87 -12.83 2.16 -4.51
N ARG A 88 -13.87 1.33 -4.47
CA ARG A 88 -15.23 1.74 -4.78
C ARG A 88 -15.72 2.80 -3.78
N ASN A 89 -15.60 2.53 -2.48
CA ASN A 89 -16.04 3.44 -1.43
C ASN A 89 -15.27 4.77 -1.47
N GLN A 90 -13.96 4.73 -1.70
CA GLN A 90 -13.16 5.94 -1.86
C GLN A 90 -13.60 6.79 -3.05
N ARG A 91 -13.90 6.18 -4.20
CA ARG A 91 -14.40 6.91 -5.38
C ARG A 91 -15.76 7.55 -5.11
N GLN A 92 -16.68 6.81 -4.50
CA GLN A 92 -18.01 7.32 -4.14
C GLN A 92 -17.93 8.47 -3.15
N ARG A 93 -17.11 8.32 -2.10
CA ARG A 93 -16.86 9.37 -1.12
C ARG A 93 -16.30 10.64 -1.77
N GLN A 94 -15.33 10.49 -2.67
CA GLN A 94 -14.78 11.61 -3.42
C GLN A 94 -15.82 12.33 -4.30
N GLN A 95 -16.78 11.59 -4.89
CA GLN A 95 -17.87 12.20 -5.65
C GLN A 95 -18.78 13.05 -4.74
N LEU A 96 -19.15 12.52 -3.57
CA LEU A 96 -19.97 13.26 -2.59
C LEU A 96 -19.26 14.53 -2.09
N ILE A 97 -17.96 14.45 -1.82
CA ILE A 97 -17.13 15.60 -1.42
C ILE A 97 -17.02 16.63 -2.55
N ARG A 98 -16.80 16.21 -3.81
CA ARG A 98 -16.77 17.14 -4.94
C ARG A 98 -18.08 17.91 -5.07
N GLU A 99 -19.20 17.23 -4.84
CA GLU A 99 -20.53 17.86 -4.86
C GLU A 99 -20.67 18.90 -3.75
N LEU A 100 -20.24 18.58 -2.53
CA LEU A 100 -20.18 19.54 -1.42
C LEU A 100 -19.29 20.75 -1.74
N VAL A 101 -18.13 20.55 -2.36
CA VAL A 101 -17.25 21.63 -2.79
C VAL A 101 -17.93 22.51 -3.83
N ARG A 102 -18.71 21.93 -4.74
CA ARG A 102 -19.47 22.68 -5.75
C ARG A 102 -20.58 23.53 -5.11
N MET A 103 -21.26 22.98 -4.08
CA MET A 103 -22.38 23.66 -3.42
C MET A 103 -21.96 24.71 -2.42
N ALA A 104 -20.92 24.46 -1.62
CA ALA A 104 -20.54 25.27 -0.45
C ALA A 104 -19.07 25.68 -0.45
N GLY A 105 -18.31 25.41 -1.51
CA GLY A 105 -16.90 25.75 -1.61
C GLY A 105 -16.68 27.26 -1.83
N PRO A 106 -15.47 27.78 -1.61
CA PRO A 106 -15.17 29.23 -1.71
C PRO A 106 -15.35 29.81 -3.12
N ARG A 107 -15.53 28.95 -4.14
CA ARG A 107 -15.79 29.35 -5.54
C ARG A 107 -17.20 28.95 -6.01
N ALA A 108 -18.10 28.65 -5.10
CA ALA A 108 -19.49 28.33 -5.46
C ALA A 108 -20.12 29.56 -6.13
N ALA A 109 -20.49 29.42 -7.40
CA ALA A 109 -21.02 30.53 -8.21
C ALA A 109 -22.43 30.98 -7.78
N VAL A 110 -23.16 30.10 -7.09
CA VAL A 110 -24.47 30.33 -6.49
C VAL A 110 -24.47 29.71 -5.12
N GLN A 111 -24.91 30.44 -4.10
CA GLN A 111 -25.15 29.83 -2.79
C GLN A 111 -26.25 28.78 -2.96
N ALA A 112 -25.87 27.50 -2.85
CA ALA A 112 -26.85 26.44 -2.84
C ALA A 112 -27.76 26.58 -1.62
N ASP A 113 -29.01 26.19 -1.77
CA ASP A 113 -29.97 26.13 -0.68
C ASP A 113 -29.41 25.27 0.48
N GLU A 114 -29.49 25.79 1.69
CA GLU A 114 -29.00 25.12 2.92
C GLU A 114 -29.61 23.71 3.07
N THR A 115 -30.85 23.52 2.61
CA THR A 115 -31.53 22.21 2.60
C THR A 115 -30.80 21.22 1.70
N ALA A 116 -30.34 21.64 0.53
CA ALA A 116 -29.59 20.82 -0.41
C ALA A 116 -28.19 20.45 0.17
N ILE A 117 -27.52 21.41 0.81
CA ILE A 117 -26.24 21.14 1.48
C ILE A 117 -26.42 20.13 2.61
N ARG A 118 -27.49 20.28 3.42
CA ARG A 118 -27.80 19.35 4.51
C ARG A 118 -28.10 17.94 3.99
N ALA A 119 -28.86 17.84 2.91
CA ALA A 119 -29.14 16.55 2.26
C ALA A 119 -27.85 15.86 1.78
N GLN A 120 -26.91 16.62 1.19
CA GLN A 120 -25.64 16.08 0.73
C GLN A 120 -24.72 15.66 1.89
N LEU A 121 -24.72 16.40 3.01
CA LEU A 121 -24.02 16.00 4.22
C LEU A 121 -24.57 14.70 4.82
N ASN A 122 -25.89 14.52 4.80
CA ASN A 122 -26.52 13.28 5.24
C ASN A 122 -26.14 12.11 4.32
N ALA A 123 -26.17 12.32 3.00
CA ALA A 123 -25.73 11.32 2.03
C ALA A 123 -24.27 10.88 2.25
N LEU A 124 -23.39 11.83 2.62
CA LEU A 124 -22.00 11.52 2.96
C LEU A 124 -21.90 10.66 4.23
N ARG A 125 -22.65 11.00 5.30
CA ARG A 125 -22.68 10.21 6.54
C ARG A 125 -23.19 8.79 6.29
N GLU A 126 -24.31 8.65 5.61
CA GLU A 126 -24.86 7.35 5.26
C GLU A 126 -23.91 6.51 4.40
N HIS A 127 -23.18 7.16 3.49
CA HIS A 127 -22.14 6.48 2.72
C HIS A 127 -21.01 5.99 3.62
N ASP A 128 -20.49 6.83 4.52
CA ASP A 128 -19.38 6.48 5.43
C ASP A 128 -19.78 5.33 6.38
N ASP A 129 -21.04 5.30 6.87
CA ASP A 129 -21.57 4.22 7.70
C ASP A 129 -21.66 2.90 6.92
N ARG A 130 -22.22 2.93 5.70
CA ARG A 130 -22.28 1.74 4.83
C ARG A 130 -20.88 1.23 4.47
N ALA A 131 -19.99 2.13 4.10
CA ALA A 131 -18.62 1.79 3.77
C ALA A 131 -17.88 1.12 4.93
N ALA A 132 -18.07 1.61 6.16
CA ALA A 132 -17.50 1.03 7.36
C ALA A 132 -18.05 -0.39 7.63
N ALA A 133 -19.34 -0.61 7.40
CA ALA A 133 -19.96 -1.93 7.55
C ALA A 133 -19.45 -2.94 6.50
N GLU A 134 -19.38 -2.53 5.22
CA GLU A 134 -18.84 -3.36 4.14
C GLU A 134 -17.38 -3.75 4.36
N LEU A 135 -16.57 -2.80 4.82
CA LEU A 135 -15.17 -3.06 5.14
C LEU A 135 -15.02 -4.06 6.28
N ARG A 136 -15.80 -3.91 7.36
CA ARG A 136 -15.79 -4.91 8.45
C ARG A 136 -16.13 -6.29 7.95
N GLN A 137 -17.21 -6.46 7.18
CA GLN A 137 -17.58 -7.76 6.61
C GLN A 137 -16.48 -8.35 5.72
N ALA A 138 -15.79 -7.51 4.94
CA ALA A 138 -14.69 -7.97 4.10
C ALA A 138 -13.47 -8.41 4.92
N TYR A 139 -13.17 -7.72 6.03
CA TYR A 139 -12.14 -8.13 6.98
C TYR A 139 -12.50 -9.41 7.70
N ASP A 140 -13.73 -9.53 8.21
CA ASP A 140 -14.21 -10.74 8.89
C ASP A 140 -14.10 -11.95 7.96
N ALA A 141 -14.52 -11.80 6.71
CA ALA A 141 -14.38 -12.84 5.71
C ALA A 141 -12.91 -13.21 5.44
N LEU A 142 -11.98 -12.25 5.46
CA LEU A 142 -10.56 -12.52 5.28
C LEU A 142 -9.99 -13.25 6.51
N ASP A 143 -10.37 -12.83 7.70
CA ASP A 143 -9.93 -13.40 8.98
C ASP A 143 -10.36 -14.87 9.16
N GLU A 144 -11.49 -15.30 8.57
CA GLU A 144 -11.91 -16.72 8.55
C GLU A 144 -10.88 -17.66 7.89
N VAL A 145 -10.08 -17.16 6.95
CA VAL A 145 -9.06 -17.96 6.24
C VAL A 145 -7.75 -18.03 7.03
N LEU A 146 -7.49 -17.04 7.86
CA LEU A 146 -6.24 -16.80 8.56
C LEU A 146 -6.33 -17.31 10.01
N ASP A 147 -5.25 -17.91 10.50
CA ASP A 147 -5.10 -18.13 11.93
C ASP A 147 -4.82 -16.80 12.67
N THR A 148 -4.96 -16.79 14.00
CA THR A 148 -4.81 -15.58 14.83
C THR A 148 -3.45 -14.88 14.61
N ARG A 149 -2.37 -15.64 14.41
CA ARG A 149 -1.03 -15.09 14.18
C ARG A 149 -0.92 -14.48 12.78
N GLN A 150 -1.52 -15.13 11.80
CA GLN A 150 -1.61 -14.62 10.42
C GLN A 150 -2.47 -13.36 10.35
N GLN A 151 -3.59 -13.29 11.08
CA GLN A 151 -4.42 -12.08 11.19
C GLN A 151 -3.60 -10.90 11.73
N ALA A 152 -2.86 -11.08 12.83
CA ALA A 152 -2.00 -10.04 13.38
C ALA A 152 -0.92 -9.59 12.37
N ARG A 153 -0.24 -10.54 11.71
CA ARG A 153 0.76 -10.24 10.67
C ARG A 153 0.13 -9.51 9.49
N PHE A 154 -1.09 -9.87 9.10
CA PHE A 154 -1.81 -9.22 8.01
C PHE A 154 -2.06 -7.74 8.31
N ARG A 155 -2.50 -7.38 9.52
CA ARG A 155 -2.68 -5.96 9.91
C ARG A 155 -1.36 -5.18 9.83
N MET A 156 -0.25 -5.77 10.29
CA MET A 156 1.07 -5.14 10.19
C MET A 156 1.54 -4.98 8.74
N PHE A 157 1.35 -6.02 7.92
CA PHE A 157 1.68 -6.01 6.50
C PHE A 157 0.88 -4.94 5.75
N GLU A 158 -0.41 -4.82 6.03
CA GLU A 158 -1.31 -3.86 5.43
C GLU A 158 -0.84 -2.42 5.67
N GLU A 159 -0.46 -2.08 6.90
CA GLU A 159 0.13 -0.78 7.24
C GLU A 159 1.40 -0.49 6.44
N GLN A 160 2.27 -1.48 6.28
CA GLN A 160 3.51 -1.32 5.52
C GLN A 160 3.24 -1.10 4.03
N ILE A 161 2.30 -1.84 3.45
CA ILE A 161 1.93 -1.70 2.04
C ILE A 161 1.27 -0.34 1.77
N GLU A 162 0.36 0.12 2.63
CA GLU A 162 -0.28 1.44 2.46
C GLU A 162 0.75 2.58 2.55
N ARG A 163 1.69 2.54 3.49
CA ARG A 163 2.80 3.50 3.55
C ARG A 163 3.64 3.49 2.28
N ARG A 164 3.99 2.29 1.77
CA ARG A 164 4.76 2.15 0.53
C ARG A 164 4.03 2.69 -0.68
N LYS A 165 2.70 2.48 -0.79
CA LYS A 165 1.86 3.06 -1.84
C LYS A 165 1.91 4.58 -1.81
N LEU A 166 1.75 5.19 -0.64
CA LEU A 166 1.82 6.65 -0.47
C LEU A 166 3.18 7.20 -0.89
N ASP A 167 4.28 6.56 -0.47
CA ASP A 167 5.63 6.98 -0.85
C ASP A 167 5.86 6.93 -2.36
N LEU A 168 5.37 5.88 -3.03
CA LEU A 168 5.47 5.74 -4.48
C LEU A 168 4.66 6.81 -5.21
N LEU A 169 3.43 7.08 -4.78
CA LEU A 169 2.59 8.14 -5.35
C LEU A 169 3.20 9.53 -5.18
N VAL A 170 3.76 9.83 -4.00
CA VAL A 170 4.44 11.11 -3.75
C VAL A 170 5.66 11.27 -4.66
N ARG A 171 6.47 10.23 -4.81
CA ARG A 171 7.65 10.24 -5.70
C ARG A 171 7.26 10.39 -7.15
N ALA A 172 6.23 9.68 -7.62
CA ALA A 172 5.74 9.80 -8.99
C ALA A 172 5.26 11.22 -9.30
N ARG A 173 4.49 11.85 -8.39
CA ARG A 173 4.04 13.25 -8.54
C ARG A 173 5.20 14.24 -8.53
N ALA A 174 6.18 14.07 -7.63
CA ALA A 174 7.35 14.95 -7.57
C ALA A 174 8.16 14.92 -8.87
N ARG A 175 8.35 13.72 -9.46
CA ARG A 175 9.03 13.56 -10.76
C ARG A 175 8.23 14.17 -11.91
N ALA A 176 6.90 14.06 -11.90
CA ALA A 176 6.04 14.67 -12.93
C ALA A 176 6.14 16.20 -12.94
N ILE A 177 6.24 16.82 -11.76
CA ILE A 177 6.41 18.29 -11.63
C ILE A 177 7.80 18.72 -12.13
N GLN A 178 8.85 17.94 -11.92
CA GLN A 178 10.21 18.26 -12.37
C GLN A 178 10.40 18.15 -13.89
N LYS A 179 9.51 17.46 -14.60
CA LYS A 179 9.55 17.29 -16.07
C LYS A 179 8.78 18.39 -16.83
N GLN A 180 8.07 19.30 -16.13
CA GLN A 180 7.36 20.45 -16.71
C GLN A 180 8.20 21.72 -16.64
#